data_7ad74c9175466ea7b117b8d4e529960a
#
_entry.id   7ad74c9175466ea7b117b8d4e529960a
#
_cell.length_a   1.000
_cell.length_b   1.000
_cell.length_c   1.000
_cell.angle_alpha   90.00
_cell.angle_beta   90.00
_cell.angle_gamma   90.00
#
_symmetry.space_group_name_H-M   'P 1'
#
loop_
_entity.id
_entity.type
_entity.pdbx_description
1 polymer ?
#
loop_
_entity_poly.entity_id
_entity_poly.type
_entity_poly.pdbx_seq_one_letter_code
_entity_poly.pdbx_strand_id
1 'polypeptide(L)'
;MRIRIDPHTLERSEERGATEEEIKDVIETGLVIPARYGRKGKTKVYEFNKKRHGTHYEQKRVEVFYVMEGDLAVTVTVYVFYGKWEA
;
A
#
# COMPACT_ATOMS: atom_id res chain seq x y z
N MET A 1 -6.41 15.73 0.19
CA MET A 1 -6.76 14.74 1.23
C MET A 1 -5.63 14.68 2.26
N ARG A 2 -5.99 14.69 3.52
CA ARG A 2 -5.00 14.53 4.59
C ARG A 2 -4.86 13.04 4.90
N ILE A 3 -3.63 12.61 5.17
CA ILE A 3 -3.32 11.21 5.43
C ILE A 3 -2.48 11.11 6.69
N ARG A 4 -2.92 10.26 7.62
CA ARG A 4 -2.13 9.91 8.79
C ARG A 4 -1.74 8.45 8.67
N ILE A 5 -0.45 8.18 8.67
CA ILE A 5 0.06 6.82 8.68
C ILE A 5 0.27 6.42 10.13
N ASP A 6 -0.51 5.46 10.59
CA ASP A 6 -0.37 4.92 11.93
C ASP A 6 1.04 4.34 12.10
N PRO A 7 1.72 4.60 13.25
CA PRO A 7 3.09 4.10 13.46
C PRO A 7 3.25 2.59 13.26
N HIS A 8 2.24 1.81 13.63
CA HIS A 8 2.26 0.37 13.44
C HIS A 8 2.22 0.00 11.96
N THR A 9 1.40 0.72 11.19
CA THR A 9 1.35 0.56 9.74
C THR A 9 2.69 0.91 9.10
N LEU A 10 3.32 2.01 9.54
CA LEU A 10 4.62 2.42 9.02
C LEU A 10 5.69 1.36 9.28
N GLU A 11 5.74 0.82 10.47
CA GLU A 11 6.67 -0.26 10.82
C GLU A 11 6.47 -1.48 9.92
N ARG A 12 5.22 -1.90 9.72
CA ARG A 12 4.89 -3.01 8.85
C ARG A 12 5.26 -2.73 7.40
N SER A 13 5.02 -1.52 6.92
CA SER A 13 5.36 -1.15 5.54
C SER A 13 6.85 -1.22 5.29
N GLU A 14 7.67 -0.78 6.24
CA GLU A 14 9.12 -0.84 6.13
C GLU A 14 9.60 -2.30 6.04
N GLU A 15 9.06 -3.18 6.87
CA GLU A 15 9.37 -4.62 6.83
C GLU A 15 8.99 -5.25 5.49
N ARG A 16 7.89 -4.80 4.90
CA ARG A 16 7.33 -5.36 3.66
C ARG A 16 7.86 -4.70 2.39
N GLY A 17 8.51 -3.55 2.52
CA GLY A 17 9.13 -2.87 1.39
C GLY A 17 8.28 -1.80 0.71
N ALA A 18 7.33 -1.20 1.42
CA ALA A 18 6.60 -0.03 0.94
C ALA A 18 7.10 1.23 1.64
N THR A 19 7.24 2.30 0.89
CA THR A 19 7.64 3.60 1.43
C THR A 19 6.41 4.40 1.87
N GLU A 20 6.65 5.39 2.72
CA GLU A 20 5.60 6.32 3.13
C GLU A 20 4.97 7.04 1.93
N GLU A 21 5.81 7.46 0.97
CA GLU A 21 5.34 8.12 -0.24
C GLU A 21 4.45 7.20 -1.07
N GLU A 22 4.81 5.92 -1.16
CA GLU A 22 4.00 4.94 -1.87
C GLU A 22 2.66 4.71 -1.20
N ILE A 23 2.62 4.67 0.12
CA ILE A 23 1.36 4.53 0.86
C ILE A 23 0.42 5.70 0.53
N LYS A 24 0.93 6.92 0.57
CA LYS A 24 0.15 8.11 0.22
C LYS A 24 -0.31 8.08 -1.23
N ASP A 25 0.57 7.71 -2.14
CA ASP A 25 0.26 7.61 -3.56
C ASP A 25 -0.84 6.58 -3.82
N VAL A 26 -0.78 5.42 -3.18
CA VAL A 26 -1.81 4.38 -3.32
C VAL A 26 -3.18 4.91 -2.85
N ILE A 27 -3.23 5.58 -1.73
CA ILE A 27 -4.49 6.14 -1.21
C ILE A 27 -5.06 7.18 -2.18
N GLU A 28 -4.21 8.04 -2.74
CA GLU A 28 -4.64 9.14 -3.59
C GLU A 28 -4.94 8.71 -5.03
N THR A 29 -4.16 7.81 -5.59
CA THR A 29 -4.24 7.48 -7.02
C THR A 29 -4.47 6.01 -7.34
N GLY A 30 -4.52 5.14 -6.34
CA GLY A 30 -4.69 3.71 -6.54
C GLY A 30 -6.09 3.31 -6.99
N LEU A 31 -6.23 2.08 -7.43
CA LEU A 31 -7.51 1.48 -7.79
C LEU A 31 -8.21 0.97 -6.53
N VAL A 32 -9.53 1.16 -6.50
CA VAL A 32 -10.35 0.69 -5.38
C VAL A 32 -10.39 -0.83 -5.37
N ILE A 33 -10.18 -1.42 -4.20
CA ILE A 33 -10.34 -2.86 -3.97
C ILE A 33 -11.31 -3.10 -2.82
N PRO A 34 -11.93 -4.29 -2.76
CA PRO A 34 -12.86 -4.61 -1.68
C PRO A 34 -12.19 -4.54 -0.30
N ALA A 35 -12.95 -4.04 0.67
CA ALA A 35 -12.52 -3.98 2.06
C ALA A 35 -13.72 -4.26 2.97
N ARG A 36 -13.46 -4.65 4.21
CA ARG A 36 -14.48 -5.02 5.19
C ARG A 36 -14.47 -4.07 6.38
N TYR A 37 -15.50 -4.15 7.21
CA TYR A 37 -15.59 -3.45 8.50
C TYR A 37 -15.48 -1.93 8.37
N GLY A 38 -16.17 -1.35 7.36
CA GLY A 38 -16.16 0.09 7.15
C GLY A 38 -14.86 0.67 6.66
N ARG A 39 -13.90 -0.19 6.28
CA ARG A 39 -12.61 0.24 5.73
C ARG A 39 -12.71 0.49 4.24
N LYS A 40 -11.77 1.27 3.73
CA LYS A 40 -11.55 1.44 2.30
C LYS A 40 -10.23 0.77 1.93
N GLY A 41 -10.17 0.25 0.70
CA GLY A 41 -8.95 -0.38 0.20
C GLY A 41 -8.56 0.19 -1.15
N LYS A 42 -7.28 0.38 -1.36
CA LYS A 42 -6.70 0.80 -2.63
C LYS A 42 -5.46 -0.01 -2.94
N THR A 43 -5.18 -0.16 -4.23
CA THR A 43 -3.99 -0.89 -4.68
C THR A 43 -3.33 -0.17 -5.85
N LYS A 44 -2.01 -0.34 -5.96
CA LYS A 44 -1.23 0.17 -7.08
C LYS A 44 -0.04 -0.72 -7.33
N VAL A 45 0.30 -0.92 -8.60
CA VAL A 45 1.47 -1.70 -9.01
C VAL A 45 2.60 -0.76 -9.36
N TYR A 46 3.79 -1.07 -8.88
CA TYR A 46 5.01 -0.30 -9.16
C TYR A 46 6.04 -1.18 -9.85
N GLU A 47 6.84 -0.59 -10.72
CA GLU A 47 8.04 -1.24 -11.23
C GLU A 47 9.02 -1.42 -10.09
N PHE A 48 9.61 -2.60 -9.98
CA PHE A 48 10.55 -2.92 -8.92
C PHE A 48 11.91 -3.34 -9.49
N ASN A 49 11.93 -4.36 -10.35
CA ASN A 49 13.13 -4.84 -11.06
C ASN A 49 14.35 -5.03 -10.17
N LYS A 50 14.16 -5.68 -9.04
CA LYS A 50 15.21 -5.91 -8.04
C LYS A 50 15.07 -7.28 -7.43
N LYS A 51 16.11 -7.71 -6.74
CA LYS A 51 16.07 -8.89 -5.90
C LYS A 51 15.50 -8.54 -4.53
N ARG A 52 14.66 -9.44 -4.03
CA ARG A 52 14.20 -9.40 -2.65
C ARG A 52 14.31 -10.83 -2.11
N HIS A 53 15.05 -10.98 -1.01
CA HIS A 53 15.30 -12.30 -0.40
C HIS A 53 15.82 -13.32 -1.42
N GLY A 54 16.73 -12.89 -2.28
CA GLY A 54 17.39 -13.76 -3.26
C GLY A 54 16.63 -14.00 -4.56
N THR A 55 15.41 -13.51 -4.71
CA THR A 55 14.60 -13.67 -5.92
C THR A 55 14.38 -12.33 -6.59
N HIS A 56 14.57 -12.30 -7.91
CA HIS A 56 14.29 -11.10 -8.72
C HIS A 56 12.80 -11.01 -9.02
N TYR A 57 12.22 -9.82 -8.79
CA TYR A 57 10.83 -9.53 -9.15
C TYR A 57 10.77 -8.29 -10.03
N GLU A 58 9.92 -8.35 -11.05
CA GLU A 58 9.73 -7.23 -11.98
C GLU A 58 8.92 -6.10 -11.36
N GLN A 59 7.91 -6.45 -10.55
CA GLN A 59 6.96 -5.49 -10.00
C GLN A 59 6.64 -5.80 -8.55
N LYS A 60 6.14 -4.78 -7.85
CA LYS A 60 5.50 -4.95 -6.55
C LYS A 60 4.11 -4.33 -6.59
N ARG A 61 3.18 -4.94 -5.86
CA ARG A 61 1.82 -4.44 -5.72
C ARG A 61 1.61 -4.05 -4.26
N VAL A 62 1.25 -2.80 -4.04
CA VAL A 62 1.02 -2.26 -2.71
C VAL A 62 -0.47 -2.10 -2.48
N GLU A 63 -0.99 -2.68 -1.39
CA GLU A 63 -2.39 -2.56 -1.00
C GLU A 63 -2.47 -1.84 0.34
N VAL A 64 -3.27 -0.79 0.39
CA VAL A 64 -3.45 0.00 1.60
C VAL A 64 -4.91 -0.05 2.02
N PHE A 65 -5.15 -0.38 3.28
CA PHE A 65 -6.47 -0.33 3.90
C PHE A 65 -6.50 0.79 4.92
N TYR A 66 -7.54 1.60 4.87
CA TYR A 66 -7.64 2.80 5.70
C TYR A 66 -9.10 3.10 6.05
N VAL A 67 -9.31 3.97 7.03
CA VAL A 67 -10.62 4.49 7.37
C VAL A 67 -10.61 6.00 7.22
N MET A 68 -11.77 6.57 6.92
CA MET A 68 -11.93 8.02 6.84
C MET A 68 -12.47 8.56 8.15
N GLU A 69 -11.79 9.57 8.66
CA GLU A 69 -12.23 10.36 9.81
C GLU A 69 -12.39 11.80 9.31
N GLY A 70 -13.59 12.15 8.85
CA GLY A 70 -13.80 13.38 8.13
C GLY A 70 -13.02 13.39 6.82
N ASP A 71 -12.14 14.36 6.64
CA ASP A 71 -11.24 14.46 5.49
C ASP A 71 -9.89 13.79 5.70
N LEU A 72 -9.70 13.13 6.83
CA LEU A 72 -8.45 12.47 7.18
C LEU A 72 -8.54 10.97 6.90
N ALA A 73 -7.65 10.46 6.04
CA ALA A 73 -7.47 9.03 5.84
C ALA A 73 -6.48 8.52 6.89
N VAL A 74 -6.90 7.53 7.69
CA VAL A 74 -6.05 6.92 8.72
C VAL A 74 -5.77 5.48 8.31
N THR A 75 -4.50 5.14 8.12
CA THR A 75 -4.13 3.79 7.68
C THR A 75 -4.42 2.74 8.74
N VAL A 76 -4.85 1.57 8.29
CA VAL A 76 -5.08 0.40 9.14
C VAL A 76 -4.00 -0.64 8.90
N THR A 77 -3.73 -0.97 7.63
CA THR A 77 -2.70 -1.94 7.29
C THR A 77 -2.24 -1.76 5.85
N VAL A 78 -1.05 -2.29 5.56
CA VAL A 78 -0.42 -2.29 4.24
C VAL A 78 0.06 -3.70 3.94
N TYR A 79 -0.24 -4.18 2.74
CA TYR A 79 0.31 -5.42 2.21
C TYR A 79 1.15 -5.13 0.98
N VAL A 80 2.22 -5.87 0.79
CA VAL A 80 3.08 -5.75 -0.38
C VAL A 80 3.28 -7.14 -0.97
N PHE A 81 2.99 -7.27 -2.25
CA PHE A 81 3.16 -8.49 -3.00
C PHE A 81 4.19 -8.26 -4.09
N TYR A 82 4.99 -9.27 -4.37
CA TYR A 82 6.04 -9.21 -5.39
C TYR A 82 5.74 -10.20 -6.49
N GLY A 83 5.90 -9.79 -7.73
CA GLY A 83 5.60 -10.64 -8.87
C GLY A 83 5.54 -9.86 -10.16
N LYS A 84 4.59 -10.23 -11.00
CA LYS A 84 4.33 -9.56 -12.27
C LYS A 84 2.83 -9.49 -12.48
N TRP A 85 2.32 -8.31 -12.73
CA TRP A 85 0.91 -8.08 -13.03
C TRP A 85 0.80 -7.41 -14.39
N GLU A 86 -0.12 -7.88 -15.19
CA GLU A 86 -0.40 -7.27 -16.47
C GLU A 86 -1.38 -6.11 -16.28
N ALA A 87 -1.14 -5.05 -17.04
CA ALA A 87 -2.01 -3.88 -17.02
C ALA A 87 -3.36 -4.18 -17.68
#